data_e9f348675dfcd8e1aced14f1ba2344c3
#
_entry.id   e9f348675dfcd8e1aced14f1ba2344c3
#
_cell.length_a   1.000
_cell.length_b   1.000
_cell.length_c   1.000
_cell.angle_alpha   90.00
_cell.angle_beta   90.00
_cell.angle_gamma   90.00
#
_symmetry.space_group_name_H-M   'P 1'
#
loop_
_entity.id
_entity.type
_entity.pdbx_description
1 polymer ?
#
loop_
_entity_poly.entity_id
_entity_poly.type
_entity_poly.pdbx_seq_one_letter_code
_entity_poly.pdbx_strand_id
1 'polypeptide(L)'
;MRFRLFPWSGGAALTACAAALGVSANQNLRSFLVYILIGTMLFYPLLDRQWRPPGLPRQLRNSAAWAFLMLTAVALLAWKPIYLQPSLSTLFTAALPEEWFFRAYFMTSVGSGLPANLIASLLFSTLHGWTHGWVMAIQVFIPSLLYGWLYQRTRDLPLLVLTHTLSNIVFMMFIANFLGKWFGIP
;
A
#
# COMPACT_ATOMS: atom_id res chain seq x y z
N MET A 1 -0.97 -24.71 12.65
CA MET A 1 -0.38 -23.59 11.88
C MET A 1 1.10 -23.49 12.27
N ARG A 2 2.07 -23.70 11.37
CA ARG A 2 3.48 -23.55 11.68
C ARG A 2 3.81 -22.06 11.68
N PHE A 3 4.35 -21.55 12.78
CA PHE A 3 4.80 -20.16 12.87
C PHE A 3 5.98 -19.95 11.91
N ARG A 4 5.85 -18.98 10.99
CA ARG A 4 6.88 -18.64 9.99
C ARG A 4 7.56 -17.35 10.42
N LEU A 5 8.86 -17.43 10.73
CA LEU A 5 9.65 -16.24 11.14
C LEU A 5 9.91 -15.27 9.99
N PHE A 6 10.06 -15.77 8.76
CA PHE A 6 10.50 -14.99 7.62
C PHE A 6 9.61 -13.78 7.29
N PRO A 7 8.26 -13.86 7.27
CA PRO A 7 7.43 -12.69 7.06
C PRO A 7 7.61 -11.61 8.14
N TRP A 8 7.79 -12.02 9.39
CA TRP A 8 7.98 -11.11 10.51
C TRP A 8 9.31 -10.36 10.44
N SER A 9 10.40 -11.03 10.00
CA SER A 9 11.69 -10.34 9.80
C SER A 9 11.61 -9.30 8.68
N GLY A 10 10.82 -9.56 7.61
CA GLY A 10 10.53 -8.56 6.58
C GLY A 10 9.78 -7.35 7.13
N GLY A 11 8.73 -7.59 7.92
CA GLY A 11 8.00 -6.52 8.62
C GLY A 11 8.89 -5.70 9.55
N ALA A 12 9.77 -6.36 10.33
CA ALA A 12 10.72 -5.70 11.20
C ALA A 12 11.75 -4.85 10.42
N ALA A 13 12.28 -5.37 9.31
CA ALA A 13 13.20 -4.63 8.45
C ALA A 13 12.56 -3.37 7.86
N LEU A 14 11.31 -3.47 7.39
CA LEU A 14 10.56 -2.31 6.90
C LEU A 14 10.32 -1.29 8.01
N THR A 15 9.94 -1.74 9.21
CA THR A 15 9.72 -0.85 10.36
C THR A 15 10.99 -0.12 10.76
N ALA A 16 12.13 -0.82 10.82
CA ALA A 16 13.42 -0.21 11.11
C ALA A 16 13.82 0.84 10.04
N CYS A 17 13.62 0.52 8.75
CA CYS A 17 13.88 1.44 7.66
C CYS A 17 12.96 2.68 7.71
N ALA A 18 11.66 2.49 7.97
CA ALA A 18 10.70 3.57 8.11
C ALA A 18 11.02 4.47 9.33
N ALA A 19 11.40 3.87 10.47
CA ALA A 19 11.82 4.64 11.64
C ALA A 19 13.09 5.46 11.35
N ALA A 20 14.09 4.87 10.70
CA ALA A 20 15.30 5.60 10.27
C ALA A 20 14.96 6.75 9.32
N LEU A 21 14.03 6.55 8.39
CA LEU A 21 13.53 7.59 7.51
C LEU A 21 12.86 8.73 8.30
N GLY A 22 12.01 8.37 9.29
CA GLY A 22 11.26 9.33 10.10
C GLY A 22 12.14 10.24 10.95
N VAL A 23 13.26 9.72 11.48
CA VAL A 23 14.18 10.48 12.34
C VAL A 23 15.31 11.17 11.58
N SER A 24 15.52 10.84 10.30
CA SER A 24 16.62 11.41 9.51
C SER A 24 16.35 12.87 9.13
N ALA A 25 17.27 13.78 9.45
CA ALA A 25 17.26 15.15 8.96
C ALA A 25 17.99 15.31 7.61
N ASN A 26 18.80 14.33 7.20
CA ASN A 26 19.56 14.39 5.95
C ASN A 26 18.69 13.98 4.76
N GLN A 27 18.45 14.91 3.85
CA GLN A 27 17.58 14.72 2.69
C GLN A 27 18.06 13.61 1.73
N ASN A 28 19.38 13.51 1.51
CA ASN A 28 19.95 12.47 0.65
C ASN A 28 19.75 11.08 1.27
N LEU A 29 19.96 10.98 2.59
CA LEU A 29 19.70 9.73 3.33
C LEU A 29 18.22 9.36 3.29
N ARG A 30 17.32 10.34 3.47
CA ARG A 30 15.86 10.10 3.35
C ARG A 30 15.49 9.53 1.97
N SER A 31 15.98 10.16 0.90
CA SER A 31 15.73 9.67 -0.46
C SER A 31 16.25 8.26 -0.66
N PHE A 32 17.46 7.96 -0.19
CA PHE A 32 18.03 6.62 -0.24
C PHE A 32 17.19 5.60 0.54
N LEU A 33 16.75 5.93 1.75
CA LEU A 33 15.92 5.06 2.58
C LEU A 33 14.55 4.77 1.95
N VAL A 34 13.96 5.73 1.21
CA VAL A 34 12.73 5.49 0.44
C VAL A 34 12.95 4.42 -0.62
N TYR A 35 14.05 4.46 -1.37
CA TYR A 35 14.36 3.42 -2.35
C TYR A 35 14.62 2.06 -1.70
N ILE A 36 15.29 2.02 -0.54
CA ILE A 36 15.48 0.79 0.23
C ILE A 36 14.12 0.23 0.70
N LEU A 37 13.23 1.08 1.16
CA LEU A 37 11.88 0.69 1.62
C LEU A 37 11.09 0.04 0.46
N ILE A 38 11.03 0.73 -0.69
CA ILE A 38 10.35 0.23 -1.89
C ILE A 38 11.00 -1.08 -2.38
N GLY A 39 12.33 -1.10 -2.47
CA GLY A 39 13.08 -2.29 -2.90
C GLY A 39 12.83 -3.47 -1.96
N THR A 40 12.81 -3.23 -0.64
CA THR A 40 12.49 -4.27 0.33
C THR A 40 11.07 -4.80 0.14
N MET A 41 10.09 -3.93 -0.07
CA MET A 41 8.70 -4.37 -0.33
C MET A 41 8.61 -5.24 -1.59
N LEU A 42 9.33 -4.90 -2.65
CA LEU A 42 9.26 -5.62 -3.92
C LEU A 42 10.04 -6.94 -3.92
N PHE A 43 11.25 -6.95 -3.38
CA PHE A 43 12.18 -8.07 -3.54
C PHE A 43 12.23 -9.01 -2.34
N TYR A 44 11.98 -8.53 -1.11
CA TYR A 44 12.01 -9.37 0.07
C TYR A 44 11.07 -10.59 -0.01
N PRO A 45 9.81 -10.46 -0.49
CA PRO A 45 8.93 -11.61 -0.67
C PRO A 45 9.51 -12.71 -1.56
N LEU A 46 10.29 -12.35 -2.56
CA LEU A 46 10.90 -13.29 -3.50
C LEU A 46 12.02 -14.14 -2.88
N LEU A 47 12.60 -13.69 -1.78
CA LEU A 47 13.59 -14.44 -1.01
C LEU A 47 12.97 -15.55 -0.16
N ASP A 48 11.66 -15.48 0.11
CA ASP A 48 10.94 -16.49 0.88
C ASP A 48 10.60 -17.70 0.00
N ARG A 49 11.44 -18.73 0.04
CA ARG A 49 11.28 -19.95 -0.76
C ARG A 49 9.96 -20.69 -0.50
N GLN A 50 9.28 -20.43 0.61
CA GLN A 50 8.01 -21.08 0.95
C GLN A 50 6.80 -20.30 0.43
N TRP A 51 6.99 -19.04 0.07
CA TRP A 51 5.92 -18.23 -0.49
C TRP A 51 5.81 -18.42 -2.01
N ARG A 52 4.60 -18.38 -2.49
CA ARG A 52 4.31 -18.42 -3.93
C ARG A 52 3.63 -17.12 -4.33
N PRO A 53 4.15 -16.39 -5.31
CA PRO A 53 3.48 -15.21 -5.84
C PRO A 53 2.06 -15.54 -6.29
N PRO A 54 1.09 -14.63 -6.09
CA PRO A 54 -0.24 -14.82 -6.65
C PRO A 54 -0.14 -14.94 -8.17
N GLY A 55 -0.81 -15.93 -8.72
CA GLY A 55 -0.96 -16.04 -10.18
C GLY A 55 -1.78 -14.88 -10.73
N LEU A 56 -1.62 -14.59 -12.01
CA LEU A 56 -2.51 -13.66 -12.69
C LEU A 56 -3.95 -14.20 -12.58
N PRO A 57 -4.96 -13.33 -12.38
CA PRO A 57 -6.35 -13.75 -12.32
C PRO A 57 -6.71 -14.52 -13.59
N ARG A 58 -7.07 -15.78 -13.45
CA ARG A 58 -7.41 -16.66 -14.61
C ARG A 58 -8.72 -16.28 -15.29
N GLN A 59 -9.52 -15.45 -14.65
CA GLN A 59 -10.80 -14.98 -15.18
C GLN A 59 -11.04 -13.56 -14.73
N LEU A 60 -11.63 -12.73 -15.61
CA LEU A 60 -12.18 -11.42 -15.29
C LEU A 60 -13.43 -11.56 -14.38
N ARG A 61 -13.32 -12.33 -13.30
CA ARG A 61 -14.41 -12.55 -12.32
C ARG A 61 -14.95 -11.24 -11.75
N ASN A 62 -14.13 -10.20 -11.79
CA ASN A 62 -14.44 -8.87 -11.27
C ASN A 62 -14.54 -7.83 -12.42
N SER A 63 -14.95 -8.25 -13.62
CA SER A 63 -14.96 -7.38 -14.80
C SER A 63 -15.73 -6.07 -14.59
N ALA A 64 -16.86 -6.12 -13.90
CA ALA A 64 -17.64 -4.91 -13.58
C ALA A 64 -16.86 -3.97 -12.63
N ALA A 65 -16.17 -4.51 -11.61
CA ALA A 65 -15.33 -3.70 -10.72
C ALA A 65 -14.14 -3.10 -11.48
N TRP A 66 -13.49 -3.88 -12.34
CA TRP A 66 -12.44 -3.40 -13.23
C TRP A 66 -12.91 -2.27 -14.13
N ALA A 67 -14.03 -2.45 -14.81
CA ALA A 67 -14.61 -1.43 -15.69
C ALA A 67 -14.94 -0.16 -14.90
N PHE A 68 -15.58 -0.28 -13.73
CA PHE A 68 -15.91 0.85 -12.89
C PHE A 68 -14.66 1.63 -12.45
N LEU A 69 -13.63 0.95 -11.94
CA LEU A 69 -12.40 1.60 -11.47
C LEU A 69 -11.63 2.26 -12.62
N MET A 70 -11.52 1.59 -13.77
CA MET A 70 -10.84 2.15 -14.94
C MET A 70 -11.58 3.37 -15.51
N LEU A 71 -12.90 3.30 -15.65
CA LEU A 71 -13.70 4.42 -16.12
C LEU A 71 -13.62 5.60 -15.14
N THR A 72 -13.66 5.34 -13.83
CA THR A 72 -13.52 6.38 -12.81
C THR A 72 -12.13 7.03 -12.87
N ALA A 73 -11.05 6.24 -12.99
CA ALA A 73 -9.69 6.76 -13.10
C ALA A 73 -9.53 7.62 -14.36
N VAL A 74 -10.01 7.13 -15.51
CA VAL A 74 -9.98 7.87 -16.78
C VAL A 74 -10.78 9.17 -16.66
N ALA A 75 -11.98 9.14 -16.12
CA ALA A 75 -12.82 10.33 -15.96
C ALA A 75 -12.16 11.39 -15.05
N LEU A 76 -11.58 10.97 -13.91
CA LEU A 76 -10.89 11.88 -12.99
C LEU A 76 -9.64 12.51 -13.63
N LEU A 77 -8.85 11.70 -14.32
CA LEU A 77 -7.63 12.18 -14.96
C LEU A 77 -7.90 13.01 -16.21
N ALA A 78 -8.98 12.73 -16.97
CA ALA A 78 -9.44 13.57 -18.05
C ALA A 78 -9.95 14.94 -17.53
N TRP A 79 -10.64 14.94 -16.39
CA TRP A 79 -11.09 16.18 -15.76
C TRP A 79 -9.94 17.02 -15.19
N LYS A 80 -8.92 16.36 -14.59
CA LYS A 80 -7.75 17.04 -14.00
C LYS A 80 -6.44 16.37 -14.42
N PRO A 81 -5.96 16.62 -15.64
CA PRO A 81 -4.78 15.93 -16.21
C PRO A 81 -3.47 16.16 -15.41
N ILE A 82 -3.40 17.24 -14.63
CA ILE A 82 -2.24 17.54 -13.79
C ILE A 82 -1.92 16.42 -12.78
N TYR A 83 -2.90 15.59 -12.43
CA TYR A 83 -2.71 14.45 -11.52
C TYR A 83 -2.22 13.18 -12.23
N LEU A 84 -2.05 13.16 -13.55
CA LEU A 84 -1.60 11.96 -14.28
C LEU A 84 -0.21 11.50 -13.81
N GLN A 85 0.76 12.40 -13.78
CA GLN A 85 2.13 12.08 -13.38
C GLN A 85 2.21 11.67 -11.88
N PRO A 86 1.61 12.40 -10.93
CA PRO A 86 1.53 11.93 -9.54
C PRO A 86 0.84 10.56 -9.39
N SER A 87 -0.22 10.30 -10.17
CA SER A 87 -0.93 9.02 -10.12
C SER A 87 -0.08 7.86 -10.61
N LEU A 88 0.65 8.04 -11.71
CA LEU A 88 1.58 7.02 -12.21
C LEU A 88 2.74 6.81 -11.22
N SER A 89 3.28 7.88 -10.64
CA SER A 89 4.30 7.76 -9.60
C SER A 89 3.77 6.94 -8.43
N THR A 90 2.61 7.29 -7.88
CA THR A 90 1.99 6.59 -6.75
C THR A 90 1.69 5.13 -7.07
N LEU A 91 1.23 4.82 -8.29
CA LEU A 91 1.00 3.45 -8.72
C LEU A 91 2.24 2.57 -8.55
N PHE A 92 3.41 3.05 -8.99
CA PHE A 92 4.63 2.24 -9.01
C PHE A 92 5.47 2.36 -7.74
N THR A 93 5.42 3.48 -7.03
CA THR A 93 6.28 3.71 -5.86
C THR A 93 5.56 3.50 -4.52
N ALA A 94 4.22 3.42 -4.51
CA ALA A 94 3.43 3.17 -3.32
C ALA A 94 2.47 1.99 -3.52
N ALA A 95 1.40 2.14 -4.30
CA ALA A 95 0.31 1.16 -4.36
C ALA A 95 0.79 -0.26 -4.73
N LEU A 96 1.62 -0.41 -5.77
CA LEU A 96 2.13 -1.72 -6.17
C LEU A 96 3.05 -2.36 -5.13
N PRO A 97 4.12 -1.70 -4.64
CA PRO A 97 4.99 -2.29 -3.62
C PRO A 97 4.24 -2.62 -2.32
N GLU A 98 3.36 -1.73 -1.88
CA GLU A 98 2.62 -1.88 -0.64
C GLU A 98 1.62 -3.03 -0.71
N GLU A 99 0.80 -3.12 -1.75
CA GLU A 99 -0.18 -4.21 -1.87
C GLU A 99 0.50 -5.56 -2.13
N TRP A 100 1.61 -5.56 -2.89
CA TRP A 100 2.44 -6.74 -3.08
C TRP A 100 3.01 -7.26 -1.74
N PHE A 101 3.61 -6.37 -0.92
CA PHE A 101 4.19 -6.79 0.35
C PHE A 101 3.10 -7.08 1.39
N PHE A 102 2.20 -6.12 1.67
CA PHE A 102 1.29 -6.24 2.82
C PHE A 102 0.16 -7.25 2.59
N ARG A 103 -0.38 -7.36 1.39
CA ARG A 103 -1.55 -8.23 1.10
C ARG A 103 -1.15 -9.54 0.47
N ALA A 104 -0.41 -9.48 -0.64
CA ALA A 104 -0.05 -10.70 -1.33
C ALA A 104 0.96 -11.55 -0.55
N TYR A 105 1.93 -10.93 0.11
CA TYR A 105 2.97 -11.64 0.86
C TYR A 105 2.68 -11.73 2.37
N PHE A 106 2.81 -10.62 3.10
CA PHE A 106 2.81 -10.62 4.56
C PHE A 106 1.50 -11.20 5.13
N MET A 107 0.36 -10.61 4.79
CA MET A 107 -0.95 -11.03 5.29
C MET A 107 -1.21 -12.51 5.02
N THR A 108 -0.94 -12.98 3.78
CA THR A 108 -1.17 -14.39 3.42
C THR A 108 -0.20 -15.36 4.09
N SER A 109 0.98 -14.87 4.46
CA SER A 109 2.02 -15.67 5.12
C SER A 109 1.81 -15.79 6.63
N VAL A 110 1.25 -14.76 7.28
CA VAL A 110 0.99 -14.78 8.72
C VAL A 110 -0.35 -15.45 9.07
N GLY A 111 -1.27 -15.56 8.10
CA GLY A 111 -2.54 -16.25 8.35
C GLY A 111 -3.63 -15.92 7.35
N SER A 112 -4.87 -16.02 7.81
CA SER A 112 -6.08 -15.74 7.03
C SER A 112 -7.14 -15.03 7.87
N GLY A 113 -8.14 -14.48 7.20
CA GLY A 113 -9.27 -13.82 7.84
C GLY A 113 -8.92 -12.51 8.54
N LEU A 114 -9.79 -12.08 9.43
CA LEU A 114 -9.69 -10.80 10.12
C LEU A 114 -8.40 -10.63 10.93
N PRO A 115 -7.90 -11.63 11.70
CA PRO A 115 -6.67 -11.45 12.49
C PRO A 115 -5.45 -11.13 11.61
N ALA A 116 -5.26 -11.84 10.49
CA ALA A 116 -4.15 -11.57 9.58
C ALA A 116 -4.27 -10.19 8.92
N ASN A 117 -5.50 -9.77 8.59
CA ASN A 117 -5.75 -8.44 8.05
C ASN A 117 -5.46 -7.33 9.08
N LEU A 118 -5.89 -7.52 10.34
CA LEU A 118 -5.61 -6.58 11.42
C LEU A 118 -4.10 -6.40 11.63
N ILE A 119 -3.35 -7.51 11.71
CA ILE A 119 -1.90 -7.47 11.90
C ILE A 119 -1.22 -6.75 10.72
N ALA A 120 -1.58 -7.08 9.48
CA ALA A 120 -1.01 -6.43 8.30
C ALA A 120 -1.35 -4.94 8.25
N SER A 121 -2.58 -4.55 8.64
CA SER A 121 -3.01 -3.17 8.66
C SER A 121 -2.37 -2.36 9.76
N LEU A 122 -2.14 -2.94 10.94
CA LEU A 122 -1.39 -2.30 12.03
C LEU A 122 0.06 -2.06 11.62
N LEU A 123 0.72 -3.04 11.03
CA LEU A 123 2.08 -2.88 10.52
C LEU A 123 2.13 -1.78 9.45
N PHE A 124 1.23 -1.79 8.49
CA PHE A 124 1.11 -0.77 7.44
C PHE A 124 0.95 0.63 8.01
N SER A 125 0.02 0.80 8.97
CA SER A 125 -0.23 2.09 9.62
C SER A 125 0.97 2.57 10.43
N THR A 126 1.67 1.65 11.13
CA THR A 126 2.89 1.99 11.87
C THR A 126 3.99 2.53 10.96
N LEU A 127 4.17 1.94 9.77
CA LEU A 127 5.13 2.47 8.80
C LEU A 127 4.75 3.89 8.37
N HIS A 128 3.47 4.15 8.10
CA HIS A 128 2.98 5.50 7.77
C HIS A 128 3.17 6.49 8.93
N GLY A 129 3.06 6.02 10.17
CA GLY A 129 3.36 6.84 11.35
C GLY A 129 4.80 7.36 11.35
N TRP A 130 5.76 6.51 11.02
CA TRP A 130 7.17 6.89 10.92
C TRP A 130 7.50 7.74 9.70
N THR A 131 6.88 7.48 8.56
CA THR A 131 7.23 8.14 7.30
C THR A 131 6.47 9.45 7.07
N HIS A 132 5.20 9.54 7.50
CA HIS A 132 4.27 10.63 7.21
C HIS A 132 3.60 11.24 8.45
N GLY A 133 3.92 10.71 9.65
CA GLY A 133 3.35 11.17 10.92
C GLY A 133 2.14 10.36 11.38
N TRP A 134 1.89 10.40 12.70
CA TRP A 134 0.90 9.52 13.36
C TRP A 134 -0.55 9.84 13.01
N VAL A 135 -0.86 11.07 12.58
CA VAL A 135 -2.18 11.41 12.05
C VAL A 135 -2.47 10.62 10.78
N MET A 136 -1.49 10.55 9.87
CA MET A 136 -1.60 9.73 8.67
C MET A 136 -1.75 8.24 9.00
N ALA A 137 -1.02 7.74 10.00
CA ALA A 137 -1.17 6.35 10.45
C ALA A 137 -2.61 5.99 10.80
N ILE A 138 -3.30 6.87 11.54
CA ILE A 138 -4.71 6.68 11.91
C ILE A 138 -5.61 6.73 10.66
N GLN A 139 -5.37 7.68 9.77
CA GLN A 139 -6.17 7.86 8.54
C GLN A 139 -6.07 6.67 7.58
N VAL A 140 -4.88 6.06 7.44
CA VAL A 140 -4.68 4.93 6.53
C VAL A 140 -5.12 3.58 7.10
N PHE A 141 -5.38 3.49 8.41
CA PHE A 141 -5.72 2.22 9.06
C PHE A 141 -7.02 1.61 8.51
N ILE A 142 -8.10 2.41 8.41
CA ILE A 142 -9.38 1.92 7.90
C ILE A 142 -9.31 1.56 6.41
N PRO A 143 -8.78 2.41 5.50
CA PRO A 143 -8.51 1.99 4.13
C PRO A 143 -7.70 0.69 4.02
N SER A 144 -6.66 0.55 4.85
CA SER A 144 -5.83 -0.64 4.89
C SER A 144 -6.63 -1.92 5.22
N LEU A 145 -7.54 -1.85 6.20
CA LEU A 145 -8.45 -2.97 6.51
C LEU A 145 -9.37 -3.31 5.34
N LEU A 146 -9.90 -2.30 4.64
CA LEU A 146 -10.75 -2.50 3.47
C LEU A 146 -9.97 -3.15 2.32
N TYR A 147 -8.72 -2.75 2.08
CA TYR A 147 -7.86 -3.36 1.07
C TYR A 147 -7.55 -4.82 1.40
N GLY A 148 -7.24 -5.13 2.65
CA GLY A 148 -7.03 -6.51 3.10
C GLY A 148 -8.29 -7.37 2.95
N TRP A 149 -9.44 -6.84 3.31
CA TRP A 149 -10.73 -7.51 3.09
C TRP A 149 -11.01 -7.74 1.60
N LEU A 150 -10.82 -6.72 0.75
CA LEU A 150 -10.98 -6.82 -0.69
C LEU A 150 -10.09 -7.90 -1.28
N TYR A 151 -8.81 -7.91 -0.91
CA TYR A 151 -7.86 -8.91 -1.38
C TYR A 151 -8.24 -10.33 -0.93
N GLN A 152 -8.69 -10.51 0.30
CA GLN A 152 -9.16 -11.82 0.78
C GLN A 152 -10.36 -12.34 -0.01
N ARG A 153 -11.24 -11.47 -0.48
CA ARG A 153 -12.43 -11.80 -1.26
C ARG A 153 -12.14 -12.08 -2.74
N THR A 154 -11.27 -11.27 -3.32
CA THR A 154 -11.05 -11.28 -4.77
C THR A 154 -9.82 -12.09 -5.19
N ARG A 155 -8.76 -12.08 -4.38
CA ARG A 155 -7.42 -12.59 -4.71
C ARG A 155 -6.86 -11.94 -6.00
N ASP A 156 -7.33 -10.77 -6.33
CA ASP A 156 -7.00 -10.00 -7.52
C ASP A 156 -6.08 -8.84 -7.09
N LEU A 157 -4.77 -9.08 -7.15
CA LEU A 157 -3.77 -8.08 -6.77
C LEU A 157 -3.79 -6.84 -7.68
N PRO A 158 -3.83 -6.97 -9.02
CA PRO A 158 -3.94 -5.82 -9.90
C PRO A 158 -5.19 -4.97 -9.64
N LEU A 159 -6.35 -5.59 -9.38
CA LEU A 159 -7.57 -4.86 -9.00
C LEU A 159 -7.36 -4.06 -7.71
N LEU A 160 -6.70 -4.66 -6.72
CA LEU A 160 -6.40 -4.01 -5.46
C LEU A 160 -5.44 -2.82 -5.64
N VAL A 161 -4.38 -3.00 -6.42
CA VAL A 161 -3.42 -1.92 -6.74
C VAL A 161 -4.12 -0.76 -7.43
N LEU A 162 -5.03 -1.04 -8.38
CA LEU A 162 -5.83 0.00 -9.04
C LEU A 162 -6.76 0.71 -8.05
N THR A 163 -7.41 -0.04 -7.14
CA THR A 163 -8.27 0.52 -6.09
C THR A 163 -7.47 1.45 -5.18
N HIS A 164 -6.29 1.04 -4.74
CA HIS A 164 -5.40 1.84 -3.90
C HIS A 164 -4.94 3.10 -4.64
N THR A 165 -4.49 2.97 -5.88
CA THR A 165 -4.08 4.12 -6.71
C THR A 165 -5.22 5.12 -6.86
N LEU A 166 -6.44 4.64 -7.14
CA LEU A 166 -7.61 5.50 -7.27
C LEU A 166 -7.94 6.22 -5.95
N SER A 167 -7.81 5.53 -4.81
CA SER A 167 -7.99 6.15 -3.49
C SER A 167 -6.98 7.28 -3.25
N ASN A 168 -5.72 7.09 -3.67
CA ASN A 168 -4.69 8.13 -3.59
C ASN A 168 -5.00 9.33 -4.51
N ILE A 169 -5.52 9.07 -5.73
CA ILE A 169 -5.98 10.13 -6.63
C ILE A 169 -7.11 10.94 -5.97
N VAL A 170 -8.11 10.27 -5.44
CA VAL A 170 -9.23 10.91 -4.74
C VAL A 170 -8.74 11.71 -3.53
N PHE A 171 -7.82 11.14 -2.75
CA PHE A 171 -7.21 11.85 -1.61
C PHE A 171 -6.49 13.12 -2.07
N MET A 172 -5.63 13.03 -3.07
CA MET A 172 -4.89 14.19 -3.59
C MET A 172 -5.82 15.27 -4.17
N MET A 173 -6.85 14.87 -4.89
CA MET A 173 -7.76 15.82 -5.56
C MET A 173 -8.71 16.55 -4.61
N PHE A 174 -9.20 15.86 -3.58
CA PHE A 174 -10.32 16.35 -2.78
C PHE A 174 -9.99 16.49 -1.30
N ILE A 175 -9.30 15.52 -0.71
CA ILE A 175 -9.14 15.41 0.75
C ILE A 175 -7.93 16.23 1.21
N ALA A 176 -6.79 16.13 0.55
CA ALA A 176 -5.58 16.85 0.94
C ALA A 176 -5.80 18.37 0.96
N ASN A 177 -6.43 18.90 -0.08
CA ASN A 177 -6.77 20.34 -0.14
C ASN A 177 -7.75 20.77 0.96
N PHE A 178 -8.72 19.91 1.31
CA PHE A 178 -9.65 20.18 2.38
C PHE A 178 -8.96 20.18 3.75
N LEU A 179 -8.13 19.16 4.01
CA LEU A 179 -7.39 19.05 5.29
C LEU A 179 -6.37 20.19 5.45
N GLY A 180 -5.64 20.55 4.39
CA GLY A 180 -4.72 21.69 4.41
C GLY A 180 -5.43 22.99 4.76
N LYS A 181 -6.61 23.24 4.18
CA LYS A 181 -7.39 24.46 4.42
C LYS A 181 -7.95 24.56 5.83
N TRP A 182 -8.42 23.47 6.42
CA TRP A 182 -9.16 23.48 7.69
C TRP A 182 -8.29 23.13 8.90
N PHE A 183 -7.25 22.36 8.73
CA PHE A 183 -6.43 21.83 9.83
C PHE A 183 -4.95 22.25 9.75
N GLY A 184 -4.55 23.01 8.73
CA GLY A 184 -3.16 23.41 8.54
C GLY A 184 -2.20 22.22 8.35
N ILE A 185 -2.72 21.08 7.90
CA ILE A 185 -1.92 19.87 7.64
C ILE A 185 -1.34 20.01 6.23
N PRO A 186 0.00 19.98 6.09
CA PRO A 186 0.67 20.14 4.81
C PRO A 186 0.40 18.97 3.83
#